data_956ccfb2743076e1030155655539761d
#
_entry.id   956ccfb2743076e1030155655539761d
#
_cell.length_a   1.000
_cell.length_b   1.000
_cell.length_c   1.000
_cell.angle_alpha   90.00
_cell.angle_beta   90.00
_cell.angle_gamma   90.00
#
_symmetry.space_group_name_H-M   'P 1'
#
loop_
_entity.id
_entity.type
_entity.pdbx_description
1 polymer ?
#
loop_
_entity_poly.entity_id
_entity_poly.type
_entity_poly.pdbx_seq_one_letter_code
_entity_poly.pdbx_strand_id
1 'polypeptide(L)'
;MSFVSVDLLALARDATYFNTLSATNITTPAISLLSYVPEFQNVLGENATARKITDLPWEAFHEGGIYNKNDNSLYVTSNYQSLEDNINITVISLDDYTITSTQFPDLWEANGGTSYYPPGADQSQTPPQQVYCDEGDFEHYSSLVAVDPNTNTSTVLLNSFLGRNFSSLNDVRQHPVTGDLWFTDADYGYYQGFRPQPSQPKQVYRFEPFTGIVQVVADGFVEPNGLEFSADLKTLYVTDTGAQEFGFNGTRPATIYAFDVICEKTLASRRTFAFSDIGFPDGIHCDTEGNVWAAAGDGVHVWNHEGVLLGKIFVGETSNNFAFAPGKVLVFSNSRLWVVENLKAQGREVCKDFGIGCEK
;
A
#
# COMPACT_ATOMS: atom_id res chain seq x y z
N MET A 1 -20.93 2.89 14.74
CA MET A 1 -19.76 3.25 15.58
C MET A 1 -19.69 4.76 15.64
N SER A 2 -19.37 5.36 16.78
CA SER A 2 -19.25 6.83 16.86
C SER A 2 -17.82 7.26 16.56
N PHE A 3 -17.66 8.36 15.86
CA PHE A 3 -16.37 9.03 15.73
C PHE A 3 -15.92 9.54 17.10
N VAL A 4 -14.63 9.39 17.38
CA VAL A 4 -13.97 9.97 18.55
C VAL A 4 -13.27 11.24 18.10
N SER A 5 -13.75 12.39 18.56
CA SER A 5 -13.12 13.68 18.24
C SER A 5 -11.82 13.87 19.02
N VAL A 6 -10.78 14.32 18.34
CA VAL A 6 -9.48 14.67 18.92
C VAL A 6 -9.40 16.19 19.06
N ASP A 7 -9.15 16.69 20.27
CA ASP A 7 -8.91 18.11 20.49
C ASP A 7 -7.46 18.47 20.13
N LEU A 8 -7.28 19.10 18.97
CA LEU A 8 -5.96 19.47 18.46
C LEU A 8 -5.22 20.48 19.37
N LEU A 9 -5.95 21.34 20.09
CA LEU A 9 -5.31 22.29 21.02
C LEU A 9 -4.84 21.59 22.28
N ALA A 10 -5.62 20.62 22.78
CA ALA A 10 -5.20 19.79 23.89
C ALA A 10 -3.99 18.94 23.49
N LEU A 11 -4.03 18.30 22.33
CA LEU A 11 -2.92 17.50 21.79
C LEU A 11 -1.64 18.34 21.62
N ALA A 12 -1.74 19.58 21.15
CA ALA A 12 -0.59 20.47 20.95
C ALA A 12 0.02 20.97 22.28
N ARG A 13 -0.73 20.93 23.38
CA ARG A 13 -0.30 21.46 24.68
C ARG A 13 0.09 20.40 25.69
N ASP A 14 -0.37 19.18 25.50
CA ASP A 14 -0.13 18.06 26.40
C ASP A 14 0.23 16.80 25.59
N ALA A 15 1.51 16.44 25.62
CA ALA A 15 2.04 15.26 24.95
C ALA A 15 1.39 13.93 25.42
N THR A 16 0.71 13.94 26.56
CA THR A 16 0.04 12.75 27.12
C THR A 16 -1.45 12.67 26.77
N TYR A 17 -2.00 13.76 26.17
CA TYR A 17 -3.43 13.87 25.87
C TYR A 17 -3.95 12.69 25.04
N PHE A 18 -3.21 12.24 24.03
CA PHE A 18 -3.61 11.13 23.18
C PHE A 18 -3.92 9.86 23.98
N ASN A 19 -3.13 9.59 25.03
CA ASN A 19 -3.34 8.44 25.92
C ASN A 19 -4.59 8.57 26.81
N THR A 20 -5.20 9.75 26.88
CA THR A 20 -6.45 9.96 27.65
C THR A 20 -7.69 9.64 26.84
N LEU A 21 -7.58 9.50 25.50
CA LEU A 21 -8.70 9.12 24.66
C LEU A 21 -9.14 7.69 24.98
N SER A 22 -10.43 7.51 25.23
CA SER A 22 -10.97 6.18 25.58
C SER A 22 -10.71 5.12 24.50
N ALA A 23 -10.66 5.54 23.25
CA ALA A 23 -10.37 4.71 22.11
C ALA A 23 -8.93 4.15 22.10
N THR A 24 -7.97 4.82 22.73
CA THR A 24 -6.56 4.43 22.78
C THR A 24 -6.18 3.68 24.06
N ASN A 25 -7.02 3.74 25.09
CA ASN A 25 -6.82 3.06 26.40
C ASN A 25 -7.41 1.65 26.43
N ILE A 26 -7.17 0.86 25.38
CA ILE A 26 -7.69 -0.50 25.27
C ILE A 26 -6.54 -1.50 25.44
N THR A 27 -6.81 -2.57 26.18
CA THR A 27 -5.86 -3.67 26.42
C THR A 27 -5.86 -4.71 25.29
N THR A 28 -6.84 -4.66 24.40
CA THR A 28 -7.00 -5.55 23.24
C THR A 28 -7.21 -4.68 22.01
N PRO A 29 -6.53 -4.94 20.90
CA PRO A 29 -6.73 -4.20 19.66
C PRO A 29 -8.20 -4.11 19.27
N ALA A 30 -8.67 -2.91 19.02
CA ALA A 30 -10.04 -2.62 18.62
C ALA A 30 -10.03 -1.41 17.64
N ILE A 31 -10.95 -1.44 16.69
CA ILE A 31 -11.04 -0.38 15.69
C ILE A 31 -11.84 0.81 16.18
N SER A 32 -11.33 2.01 15.94
CA SER A 32 -11.96 3.29 16.23
C SER A 32 -11.72 4.30 15.12
N LEU A 33 -12.65 5.23 14.91
CA LEU A 33 -12.53 6.31 13.93
C LEU A 33 -12.18 7.59 14.66
N LEU A 34 -10.90 8.00 14.64
CA LEU A 34 -10.41 9.20 15.31
C LEU A 34 -10.52 10.39 14.35
N SER A 35 -11.34 11.39 14.67
CA SER A 35 -11.54 12.59 13.87
C SER A 35 -10.72 13.75 14.44
N TYR A 36 -9.71 14.17 13.69
CA TYR A 36 -8.86 15.31 14.04
C TYR A 36 -9.48 16.62 13.58
N VAL A 37 -10.21 16.57 12.46
CA VAL A 37 -11.01 17.67 11.92
C VAL A 37 -12.36 17.15 11.44
N PRO A 38 -13.43 17.99 11.41
CA PRO A 38 -14.79 17.55 11.03
C PRO A 38 -14.87 16.94 9.64
N GLU A 39 -13.99 17.34 8.72
CA GLU A 39 -13.92 16.87 7.33
C GLU A 39 -13.69 15.36 7.23
N PHE A 40 -13.03 14.74 8.21
CA PHE A 40 -12.81 13.29 8.24
C PHE A 40 -14.13 12.50 8.22
N GLN A 41 -15.16 12.99 8.91
CA GLN A 41 -16.48 12.36 8.90
C GLN A 41 -17.14 12.43 7.52
N ASN A 42 -16.87 13.51 6.76
CA ASN A 42 -17.36 13.66 5.40
C ASN A 42 -16.63 12.71 4.43
N VAL A 43 -15.34 12.45 4.66
CA VAL A 43 -14.53 11.52 3.87
C VAL A 43 -15.04 10.08 4.08
N LEU A 44 -15.20 9.65 5.32
CA LEU A 44 -15.67 8.30 5.60
C LEU A 44 -17.18 8.11 5.30
N GLY A 45 -17.99 9.14 5.50
CA GLY A 45 -19.45 9.10 5.41
C GLY A 45 -20.12 8.84 6.77
N GLU A 46 -21.32 9.38 6.94
CA GLU A 46 -22.09 9.29 8.20
C GLU A 46 -22.46 7.86 8.61
N ASN A 47 -22.59 6.97 7.61
CA ASN A 47 -23.01 5.58 7.80
C ASN A 47 -21.84 4.60 7.90
N ALA A 48 -20.60 5.09 7.88
CA ALA A 48 -19.42 4.25 7.97
C ALA A 48 -19.43 3.40 9.26
N THR A 49 -19.20 2.13 9.11
CA THR A 49 -19.10 1.17 10.21
C THR A 49 -17.77 0.44 10.15
N ALA A 50 -17.20 0.15 11.32
CA ALA A 50 -15.87 -0.46 11.36
C ALA A 50 -15.88 -1.65 12.33
N ARG A 51 -15.20 -2.74 11.95
CA ARG A 51 -15.11 -3.96 12.78
C ARG A 51 -13.88 -4.80 12.43
N LYS A 52 -13.50 -5.69 13.32
CA LYS A 52 -12.56 -6.77 13.02
C LYS A 52 -13.29 -7.88 12.24
N ILE A 53 -12.66 -8.37 11.18
CA ILE A 53 -13.13 -9.54 10.43
C ILE A 53 -12.63 -10.80 11.10
N THR A 54 -11.30 -10.91 11.27
CA THR A 54 -10.68 -12.12 11.77
C THR A 54 -9.35 -11.84 12.48
N ASP A 55 -8.84 -12.85 13.17
CA ASP A 55 -7.54 -12.93 13.80
C ASP A 55 -7.00 -14.34 13.52
N LEU A 56 -6.00 -14.46 12.66
CA LEU A 56 -5.44 -15.74 12.25
C LEU A 56 -4.18 -16.07 13.07
N PRO A 57 -3.80 -17.34 13.18
CA PRO A 57 -2.59 -17.74 13.91
C PRO A 57 -1.28 -17.51 13.14
N TRP A 58 -1.36 -16.90 11.97
CA TRP A 58 -0.23 -16.57 11.09
C TRP A 58 -0.44 -15.21 10.41
N GLU A 59 0.60 -14.63 9.85
CA GLU A 59 0.61 -13.27 9.30
C GLU A 59 0.14 -13.22 7.84
N ALA A 60 -1.16 -13.47 7.65
CA ALA A 60 -1.82 -13.60 6.35
C ALA A 60 -2.05 -12.29 5.60
N PHE A 61 -1.99 -11.14 6.28
CA PHE A 61 -2.42 -9.85 5.76
C PHE A 61 -1.31 -8.81 5.94
N HIS A 62 -0.40 -8.74 4.97
CA HIS A 62 0.76 -7.87 5.06
C HIS A 62 0.76 -6.80 3.98
N GLU A 63 0.87 -7.17 2.71
CA GLU A 63 1.04 -6.25 1.58
C GLU A 63 0.10 -6.57 0.42
N GLY A 64 0.24 -5.85 -0.72
CA GLY A 64 -0.58 -6.01 -1.91
C GLY A 64 -1.97 -5.37 -1.74
N GLY A 65 -3.02 -6.20 -1.66
CA GLY A 65 -4.40 -5.68 -1.52
C GLY A 65 -5.06 -5.38 -2.86
N ILE A 66 -4.86 -6.23 -3.85
CA ILE A 66 -5.36 -6.04 -5.21
C ILE A 66 -6.82 -6.48 -5.30
N TYR A 67 -7.71 -5.55 -5.65
CA TYR A 67 -9.12 -5.88 -5.88
C TYR A 67 -9.31 -6.54 -7.26
N ASN A 68 -9.90 -7.71 -7.27
CA ASN A 68 -10.29 -8.41 -8.48
C ASN A 68 -11.82 -8.44 -8.62
N LYS A 69 -12.32 -7.75 -9.64
CA LYS A 69 -13.77 -7.65 -9.87
C LYS A 69 -14.42 -8.93 -10.36
N ASN A 70 -13.64 -9.87 -10.94
CA ASN A 70 -14.20 -11.08 -11.55
C ASN A 70 -14.77 -12.05 -10.50
N ASP A 71 -14.10 -12.13 -9.35
CA ASP A 71 -14.47 -12.97 -8.22
C ASP A 71 -14.85 -12.18 -6.97
N ASN A 72 -14.91 -10.84 -7.09
CA ASN A 72 -15.20 -9.90 -6.00
C ASN A 72 -14.32 -10.18 -4.76
N SER A 73 -13.01 -10.31 -4.98
CA SER A 73 -12.04 -10.65 -3.93
C SER A 73 -10.87 -9.67 -3.86
N LEU A 74 -10.22 -9.64 -2.71
CA LEU A 74 -8.90 -9.02 -2.53
C LEU A 74 -7.82 -10.09 -2.50
N TYR A 75 -6.71 -9.82 -3.19
CA TYR A 75 -5.50 -10.62 -3.19
C TYR A 75 -4.44 -9.89 -2.38
N VAL A 76 -4.04 -10.46 -1.26
CA VAL A 76 -3.17 -9.88 -0.24
C VAL A 76 -1.97 -10.78 -0.03
N THR A 77 -0.76 -10.24 0.00
CA THR A 77 0.45 -11.02 0.28
C THR A 77 0.59 -11.22 1.79
N SER A 78 1.01 -12.41 2.21
CA SER A 78 1.36 -12.66 3.60
C SER A 78 2.72 -12.04 3.96
N ASN A 79 3.03 -11.94 5.25
CA ASN A 79 4.38 -11.60 5.64
C ASN A 79 5.35 -12.78 5.40
N TYR A 80 6.63 -12.46 5.21
CA TYR A 80 7.71 -13.45 5.13
C TYR A 80 7.74 -14.31 6.41
N GLN A 81 7.86 -15.62 6.24
CA GLN A 81 7.85 -16.58 7.34
C GLN A 81 9.23 -17.24 7.52
N SER A 82 9.76 -17.80 6.45
CA SER A 82 11.02 -18.54 6.47
C SER A 82 11.56 -18.72 5.04
N LEU A 83 12.83 -19.11 4.92
CA LEU A 83 13.44 -19.47 3.63
C LEU A 83 12.88 -20.76 2.99
N GLU A 84 12.09 -21.51 3.73
CA GLU A 84 11.54 -22.80 3.27
C GLU A 84 10.11 -22.63 2.71
N ASP A 85 9.45 -21.52 3.02
CA ASP A 85 8.05 -21.27 2.67
C ASP A 85 7.91 -19.96 1.88
N ASN A 86 7.51 -20.04 0.64
CA ASN A 86 7.20 -18.86 -0.17
C ASN A 86 6.07 -18.04 0.46
N ILE A 87 6.07 -16.72 0.24
CA ILE A 87 4.97 -15.86 0.65
C ILE A 87 3.67 -16.34 -0.03
N ASN A 88 2.62 -16.48 0.76
CA ASN A 88 1.31 -16.87 0.29
C ASN A 88 0.52 -15.65 -0.19
N ILE A 89 -0.27 -15.84 -1.23
CA ILE A 89 -1.31 -14.90 -1.62
C ILE A 89 -2.60 -15.29 -0.91
N THR A 90 -3.02 -14.50 0.05
CA THR A 90 -4.29 -14.64 0.75
C THR A 90 -5.40 -14.04 -0.10
N VAL A 91 -6.44 -14.81 -0.39
CA VAL A 91 -7.61 -14.37 -1.16
C VAL A 91 -8.78 -14.19 -0.21
N ILE A 92 -9.31 -12.97 -0.17
CA ILE A 92 -10.42 -12.57 0.72
C ILE A 92 -11.65 -12.30 -0.15
N SER A 93 -12.65 -13.16 -0.08
CA SER A 93 -13.97 -12.91 -0.69
C SER A 93 -14.61 -11.67 -0.03
N LEU A 94 -15.09 -10.72 -0.82
CA LEU A 94 -15.79 -9.53 -0.31
C LEU A 94 -17.28 -9.75 -0.10
N ASP A 95 -17.82 -10.90 -0.48
CA ASP A 95 -19.22 -11.26 -0.30
C ASP A 95 -19.49 -11.75 1.13
N ASP A 96 -18.57 -12.57 1.69
CA ASP A 96 -18.74 -13.21 3.00
C ASP A 96 -17.50 -13.21 3.89
N TYR A 97 -16.38 -12.62 3.40
CA TYR A 97 -15.07 -12.59 4.04
C TYR A 97 -14.44 -13.99 4.27
N THR A 98 -14.82 -14.96 3.45
CA THR A 98 -14.12 -16.25 3.39
C THR A 98 -12.67 -16.02 2.95
N ILE A 99 -11.74 -16.67 3.63
CA ILE A 99 -10.29 -16.54 3.40
C ILE A 99 -9.76 -17.86 2.87
N THR A 100 -9.06 -17.78 1.74
CA THR A 100 -8.31 -18.88 1.13
C THR A 100 -6.90 -18.43 0.82
N SER A 101 -6.03 -19.33 0.39
CA SER A 101 -4.67 -19.00 -0.03
C SER A 101 -4.38 -19.62 -1.39
N THR A 102 -3.54 -18.97 -2.15
CA THR A 102 -3.02 -19.45 -3.43
C THR A 102 -1.54 -19.08 -3.56
N GLN A 103 -0.88 -19.71 -4.53
CA GLN A 103 0.46 -19.33 -4.99
C GLN A 103 0.46 -19.30 -6.50
N PHE A 104 1.25 -18.42 -7.09
CA PHE A 104 1.41 -18.31 -8.53
C PHE A 104 2.81 -18.75 -8.94
N PRO A 105 2.97 -19.31 -10.15
CA PRO A 105 4.29 -19.60 -10.69
C PRO A 105 5.18 -18.35 -10.72
N ASP A 106 6.50 -18.51 -10.65
CA ASP A 106 7.50 -17.44 -10.72
C ASP A 106 7.33 -16.31 -9.68
N LEU A 107 6.57 -16.55 -8.62
CA LEU A 107 6.33 -15.61 -7.53
C LEU A 107 6.75 -16.28 -6.21
N TRP A 108 7.87 -15.83 -5.63
CA TRP A 108 8.54 -16.46 -4.50
C TRP A 108 8.27 -15.71 -3.20
N GLU A 109 8.76 -14.46 -3.14
CA GLU A 109 8.60 -13.59 -1.98
C GLU A 109 7.79 -12.34 -2.40
N ALA A 110 6.52 -12.57 -2.72
CA ALA A 110 5.61 -11.52 -3.15
C ALA A 110 5.39 -10.45 -2.08
N ASN A 111 5.52 -9.18 -2.47
CA ASN A 111 5.29 -8.03 -1.59
C ASN A 111 4.12 -7.17 -2.14
N GLY A 112 4.34 -5.88 -2.37
CA GLY A 112 3.33 -4.99 -2.93
C GLY A 112 2.86 -5.38 -4.34
N GLY A 113 1.72 -4.88 -4.73
CA GLY A 113 1.15 -5.19 -6.04
C GLY A 113 -0.04 -4.31 -6.41
N THR A 114 -0.40 -4.35 -7.67
CA THR A 114 -1.52 -3.57 -8.22
C THR A 114 -2.22 -4.32 -9.35
N SER A 115 -3.40 -3.87 -9.73
CA SER A 115 -4.04 -4.30 -10.98
C SER A 115 -3.19 -3.88 -12.18
N TYR A 116 -3.18 -4.70 -13.24
CA TYR A 116 -2.30 -4.51 -14.38
C TYR A 116 -2.98 -4.79 -15.70
N TYR A 117 -2.86 -3.86 -16.63
CA TYR A 117 -3.19 -4.06 -18.03
C TYR A 117 -1.90 -4.21 -18.85
N PRO A 118 -1.64 -5.38 -19.47
CA PRO A 118 -0.49 -5.55 -20.34
C PRO A 118 -0.57 -4.63 -21.57
N PRO A 119 0.55 -4.30 -22.22
CA PRO A 119 0.57 -3.48 -23.41
C PRO A 119 -0.36 -3.99 -24.52
N GLY A 120 -1.21 -3.09 -25.03
CA GLY A 120 -2.18 -3.41 -26.06
C GLY A 120 -3.47 -4.10 -25.59
N ALA A 121 -3.65 -4.30 -24.28
CA ALA A 121 -4.89 -4.84 -23.76
C ALA A 121 -6.07 -3.88 -24.00
N ASP A 122 -7.19 -4.43 -24.47
CA ASP A 122 -8.45 -3.68 -24.54
C ASP A 122 -9.12 -3.66 -23.17
N GLN A 123 -8.89 -2.56 -22.44
CA GLN A 123 -9.40 -2.37 -21.08
C GLN A 123 -10.94 -2.38 -21.00
N SER A 124 -11.63 -2.17 -22.12
CA SER A 124 -13.11 -2.23 -22.18
C SER A 124 -13.64 -3.67 -22.28
N GLN A 125 -12.82 -4.61 -22.69
CA GLN A 125 -13.21 -6.00 -22.97
C GLN A 125 -12.59 -7.00 -22.02
N THR A 126 -11.39 -6.70 -21.49
CA THR A 126 -10.59 -7.61 -20.68
C THR A 126 -10.43 -7.07 -19.27
N PRO A 127 -10.69 -7.84 -18.23
CA PRO A 127 -10.38 -7.43 -16.88
C PRO A 127 -8.86 -7.30 -16.70
N PRO A 128 -8.38 -6.48 -15.75
CA PRO A 128 -6.97 -6.39 -15.45
C PRO A 128 -6.43 -7.73 -14.92
N GLN A 129 -5.18 -8.00 -15.25
CA GLN A 129 -4.32 -8.93 -14.53
C GLN A 129 -3.86 -8.30 -13.22
N GLN A 130 -2.93 -8.94 -12.55
CA GLN A 130 -2.24 -8.41 -11.37
C GLN A 130 -0.74 -8.32 -11.67
N VAL A 131 -0.05 -7.35 -11.10
CA VAL A 131 1.41 -7.32 -11.09
C VAL A 131 1.88 -7.22 -9.65
N TYR A 132 2.90 -7.99 -9.31
CA TYR A 132 3.53 -8.02 -7.99
C TYR A 132 4.99 -7.61 -8.07
N CYS A 133 5.46 -6.96 -7.04
CA CYS A 133 6.86 -6.94 -6.67
C CYS A 133 7.19 -8.28 -6.02
N ASP A 134 8.06 -9.06 -6.63
CA ASP A 134 8.67 -10.23 -6.03
C ASP A 134 10.02 -9.81 -5.47
N GLU A 135 10.20 -9.90 -4.15
CA GLU A 135 11.49 -9.57 -3.53
C GLU A 135 12.58 -10.58 -3.94
N GLY A 136 12.17 -11.79 -4.35
CA GLY A 136 13.08 -12.89 -4.62
C GLY A 136 13.80 -13.39 -3.36
N ASP A 137 14.72 -14.33 -3.53
CA ASP A 137 15.52 -14.94 -2.46
C ASP A 137 16.99 -15.08 -2.86
N PHE A 138 17.74 -15.99 -2.24
CA PHE A 138 19.14 -16.27 -2.61
C PHE A 138 19.29 -16.97 -3.96
N GLU A 139 18.27 -17.64 -4.47
CA GLU A 139 18.25 -18.41 -5.72
C GLU A 139 17.50 -17.67 -6.84
N HIS A 140 16.53 -16.81 -6.49
CA HIS A 140 15.65 -16.12 -7.41
C HIS A 140 15.87 -14.61 -7.39
N TYR A 141 15.87 -13.99 -8.57
CA TYR A 141 16.02 -12.53 -8.69
C TYR A 141 14.77 -11.81 -8.23
N SER A 142 14.98 -10.66 -7.57
CA SER A 142 13.89 -9.73 -7.33
C SER A 142 13.34 -9.22 -8.66
N SER A 143 12.01 -9.23 -8.85
CA SER A 143 11.39 -9.02 -10.15
C SER A 143 9.99 -8.41 -10.08
N LEU A 144 9.54 -7.80 -11.18
CA LEU A 144 8.12 -7.52 -11.42
C LEU A 144 7.52 -8.72 -12.14
N VAL A 145 6.49 -9.31 -11.56
CA VAL A 145 5.80 -10.50 -12.09
C VAL A 145 4.34 -10.18 -12.36
N ALA A 146 3.92 -10.29 -13.62
CA ALA A 146 2.52 -10.23 -14.00
C ALA A 146 1.87 -11.61 -13.79
N VAL A 147 0.65 -11.61 -13.25
CA VAL A 147 -0.12 -12.81 -12.94
C VAL A 147 -1.54 -12.67 -13.49
N ASP A 148 -2.02 -13.71 -14.14
CA ASP A 148 -3.44 -13.85 -14.45
C ASP A 148 -4.07 -14.86 -13.47
N PRO A 149 -4.85 -14.39 -12.48
CA PRO A 149 -5.44 -15.27 -11.48
C PRO A 149 -6.50 -16.22 -12.05
N ASN A 150 -7.08 -15.93 -13.23
CA ASN A 150 -8.08 -16.79 -13.85
C ASN A 150 -7.47 -18.03 -14.49
N THR A 151 -6.24 -17.91 -14.99
CA THR A 151 -5.53 -18.99 -15.68
C THR A 151 -4.41 -19.60 -14.84
N ASN A 152 -4.10 -19.01 -13.70
CA ASN A 152 -2.96 -19.34 -12.84
C ASN A 152 -1.64 -19.35 -13.61
N THR A 153 -1.43 -18.32 -14.42
CA THR A 153 -0.20 -18.14 -15.20
C THR A 153 0.52 -16.88 -14.77
N SER A 154 1.83 -16.87 -14.92
CA SER A 154 2.70 -15.75 -14.60
C SER A 154 3.63 -15.39 -15.75
N THR A 155 4.18 -14.20 -15.72
CA THR A 155 5.21 -13.71 -16.64
C THR A 155 6.13 -12.74 -15.90
N VAL A 156 7.42 -13.04 -15.86
CA VAL A 156 8.42 -12.08 -15.36
C VAL A 156 8.54 -10.96 -16.37
N LEU A 157 8.18 -9.75 -15.96
CA LEU A 157 8.23 -8.55 -16.79
C LEU A 157 9.59 -7.87 -16.75
N LEU A 158 10.23 -7.86 -15.58
CA LEU A 158 11.48 -7.16 -15.31
C LEU A 158 12.18 -7.79 -14.11
N ASN A 159 13.52 -8.04 -14.18
CA ASN A 159 14.31 -8.58 -13.08
C ASN A 159 15.68 -7.90 -12.90
N SER A 160 15.97 -6.86 -13.69
CA SER A 160 17.26 -6.17 -13.59
C SER A 160 17.18 -4.76 -14.17
N PHE A 161 18.03 -3.87 -13.66
CA PHE A 161 18.30 -2.56 -14.21
C PHE A 161 19.64 -2.54 -14.92
N LEU A 162 19.64 -2.49 -16.26
CA LEU A 162 20.84 -2.48 -17.09
C LEU A 162 21.82 -3.61 -16.75
N GLY A 163 21.29 -4.81 -16.46
CA GLY A 163 22.08 -6.00 -16.10
C GLY A 163 22.51 -6.07 -14.63
N ARG A 164 22.05 -5.15 -13.78
CA ARG A 164 22.26 -5.17 -12.32
C ARG A 164 20.98 -5.64 -11.63
N ASN A 165 21.09 -6.60 -10.74
CA ASN A 165 19.97 -7.13 -9.99
C ASN A 165 19.35 -6.05 -9.09
N PHE A 166 18.02 -6.04 -9.00
CA PHE A 166 17.32 -5.31 -7.96
C PHE A 166 17.61 -5.88 -6.58
N SER A 167 17.48 -5.06 -5.55
CA SER A 167 17.77 -5.44 -4.17
C SER A 167 16.59 -6.23 -3.58
N SER A 168 15.42 -5.62 -3.51
CA SER A 168 14.21 -6.16 -2.91
C SER A 168 13.05 -5.27 -3.33
N LEU A 169 12.44 -5.55 -4.48
CA LEU A 169 11.32 -4.74 -4.99
C LEU A 169 10.16 -4.78 -3.99
N ASN A 170 9.61 -3.59 -3.68
CA ASN A 170 8.65 -3.51 -2.60
C ASN A 170 7.23 -3.21 -3.08
N ASP A 171 6.96 -2.05 -3.69
CA ASP A 171 5.60 -1.72 -4.16
C ASP A 171 5.60 -1.23 -5.61
N VAL A 172 4.47 -1.36 -6.29
CA VAL A 172 4.30 -1.03 -7.71
C VAL A 172 2.94 -0.42 -7.98
N ARG A 173 2.91 0.58 -8.90
CA ARG A 173 1.66 1.14 -9.47
C ARG A 173 1.76 1.22 -10.97
N GLN A 174 0.68 0.90 -11.65
CA GLN A 174 0.55 1.16 -13.08
C GLN A 174 0.01 2.56 -13.31
N HIS A 175 0.72 3.37 -14.13
CA HIS A 175 0.21 4.66 -14.56
C HIS A 175 -0.93 4.44 -15.58
N PRO A 176 -2.19 4.88 -15.28
CA PRO A 176 -3.37 4.45 -16.04
C PRO A 176 -3.42 4.98 -17.48
N VAL A 177 -2.67 6.05 -17.79
CA VAL A 177 -2.64 6.66 -19.13
C VAL A 177 -1.53 6.06 -19.98
N THR A 178 -0.32 5.88 -19.43
CA THR A 178 0.85 5.41 -20.20
C THR A 178 1.01 3.90 -20.16
N GLY A 179 0.44 3.24 -19.15
CA GLY A 179 0.63 1.80 -18.91
C GLY A 179 1.97 1.45 -18.27
N ASP A 180 2.81 2.45 -17.97
CA ASP A 180 4.11 2.25 -17.35
C ASP A 180 3.97 1.80 -15.90
N LEU A 181 4.90 0.97 -15.46
CA LEU A 181 5.00 0.52 -14.08
C LEU A 181 5.99 1.39 -13.32
N TRP A 182 5.55 1.94 -12.20
CA TRP A 182 6.37 2.72 -11.28
C TRP A 182 6.51 1.91 -10.00
N PHE A 183 7.74 1.72 -9.52
CA PHE A 183 8.00 0.82 -8.41
C PHE A 183 9.17 1.27 -7.55
N THR A 184 9.23 0.75 -6.33
CA THR A 184 10.28 1.01 -5.35
C THR A 184 11.22 -0.19 -5.25
N ASP A 185 12.53 0.08 -5.11
CA ASP A 185 13.55 -0.91 -4.79
C ASP A 185 14.20 -0.52 -3.45
N ALA A 186 13.93 -1.31 -2.42
CA ALA A 186 14.43 -1.17 -1.06
C ALA A 186 15.45 -2.30 -0.74
N ASP A 187 15.70 -2.59 0.53
CA ASP A 187 16.59 -3.71 0.90
C ASP A 187 16.03 -4.56 2.06
N TYR A 188 14.70 -4.64 2.16
CA TYR A 188 14.03 -5.40 3.22
C TYR A 188 14.49 -6.85 3.27
N GLY A 189 14.54 -7.55 2.14
CA GLY A 189 14.97 -8.93 2.09
C GLY A 189 16.40 -9.15 2.58
N TYR A 190 17.29 -8.13 2.43
CA TYR A 190 18.66 -8.22 2.96
C TYR A 190 18.68 -8.18 4.49
N TYR A 191 18.02 -7.21 5.12
CA TYR A 191 18.05 -7.15 6.58
C TYR A 191 17.11 -8.15 7.26
N GLN A 192 16.14 -8.70 6.53
CA GLN A 192 15.35 -9.85 6.98
C GLN A 192 16.09 -11.17 6.78
N GLY A 193 17.20 -11.18 6.02
CA GLY A 193 18.13 -12.30 5.92
C GLY A 193 17.80 -13.32 4.83
N PHE A 194 16.95 -13.00 3.86
CA PHE A 194 16.63 -13.89 2.73
C PHE A 194 17.16 -13.39 1.37
N ARG A 195 17.79 -12.20 1.32
CA ARG A 195 18.40 -11.64 0.10
C ARG A 195 19.91 -11.39 0.30
N PRO A 196 20.71 -11.43 -0.79
CA PRO A 196 22.10 -11.00 -0.74
C PRO A 196 22.21 -9.49 -0.49
N GLN A 197 23.41 -9.05 -0.10
CA GLN A 197 23.69 -7.63 0.08
C GLN A 197 23.36 -6.83 -1.18
N PRO A 198 22.64 -5.67 -1.07
CA PRO A 198 22.32 -4.81 -2.19
C PRO A 198 23.54 -4.37 -2.99
N SER A 199 23.37 -4.29 -4.31
CA SER A 199 24.40 -3.80 -5.24
C SER A 199 24.01 -2.48 -5.90
N GLN A 200 22.86 -1.93 -5.55
CA GLN A 200 22.29 -0.68 -6.06
C GLN A 200 21.78 0.18 -4.90
N PRO A 201 21.69 1.51 -5.07
CA PRO A 201 21.00 2.38 -4.12
C PRO A 201 19.50 2.08 -4.09
N LYS A 202 18.86 2.43 -2.97
CA LYS A 202 17.41 2.38 -2.81
C LYS A 202 16.76 3.51 -3.61
N GLN A 203 15.88 3.17 -4.55
CA GLN A 203 15.43 4.09 -5.60
C GLN A 203 13.99 3.83 -5.99
N VAL A 204 13.39 4.82 -6.67
CA VAL A 204 12.12 4.67 -7.39
C VAL A 204 12.43 4.58 -8.88
N TYR A 205 11.81 3.61 -9.52
CA TYR A 205 11.98 3.33 -10.94
C TYR A 205 10.67 3.51 -11.71
N ARG A 206 10.81 3.73 -13.01
CA ARG A 206 9.74 3.67 -14.01
C ARG A 206 10.16 2.68 -15.10
N PHE A 207 9.26 1.77 -15.44
CA PHE A 207 9.43 0.77 -16.49
C PHE A 207 8.35 0.90 -17.55
N GLU A 208 8.74 0.94 -18.81
CA GLU A 208 7.83 0.89 -19.97
C GLU A 208 7.74 -0.56 -20.47
N PRO A 209 6.67 -1.34 -20.16
CA PRO A 209 6.60 -2.74 -20.56
C PRO A 209 6.59 -2.96 -22.09
N PHE A 210 6.15 -1.96 -22.84
CA PHE A 210 6.11 -2.06 -24.31
C PHE A 210 7.50 -1.96 -24.96
N THR A 211 8.40 -1.15 -24.41
CA THR A 211 9.71 -0.84 -24.99
C THR A 211 10.87 -1.52 -24.27
N GLY A 212 10.66 -1.93 -23.00
CA GLY A 212 11.72 -2.42 -22.12
C GLY A 212 12.57 -1.31 -21.49
N ILE A 213 12.20 -0.03 -21.66
CA ILE A 213 12.93 1.10 -21.07
C ILE A 213 12.70 1.11 -19.56
N VAL A 214 13.80 1.15 -18.79
CA VAL A 214 13.80 1.32 -17.33
C VAL A 214 14.58 2.58 -16.98
N GLN A 215 14.04 3.40 -16.09
CA GLN A 215 14.65 4.64 -15.63
C GLN A 215 14.58 4.76 -14.11
N VAL A 216 15.64 5.26 -13.49
CA VAL A 216 15.56 5.80 -12.11
C VAL A 216 14.88 7.15 -12.20
N VAL A 217 13.83 7.36 -11.44
CA VAL A 217 13.04 8.60 -11.42
C VAL A 217 13.16 9.39 -10.12
N ALA A 218 13.53 8.71 -9.02
CA ALA A 218 13.90 9.37 -7.75
C ALA A 218 14.87 8.51 -6.94
N ASP A 219 15.68 9.17 -6.11
CA ASP A 219 16.66 8.55 -5.20
C ASP A 219 16.74 9.28 -3.85
N GLY A 220 17.69 8.89 -3.01
CA GLY A 220 17.96 9.54 -1.73
C GLY A 220 16.93 9.20 -0.65
N PHE A 221 16.34 8.03 -0.70
CA PHE A 221 15.50 7.45 0.36
C PHE A 221 16.35 6.62 1.33
N VAL A 222 15.80 6.42 2.53
CA VAL A 222 16.33 5.41 3.46
C VAL A 222 15.69 4.05 3.18
N GLU A 223 14.34 3.98 3.15
CA GLU A 223 13.58 2.80 2.75
C GLU A 223 12.34 3.24 1.94
N PRO A 224 12.46 3.39 0.61
CA PRO A 224 11.29 3.69 -0.22
C PRO A 224 10.37 2.47 -0.23
N ASN A 225 9.10 2.68 0.14
CA ASN A 225 8.12 1.63 0.31
C ASN A 225 6.91 1.86 -0.62
N GLY A 226 5.74 2.16 -0.08
CA GLY A 226 4.54 2.41 -0.87
C GLY A 226 4.67 3.62 -1.80
N LEU A 227 4.04 3.56 -2.96
CA LEU A 227 3.94 4.69 -3.87
C LEU A 227 2.55 4.79 -4.47
N GLU A 228 2.06 6.03 -4.70
CA GLU A 228 0.73 6.23 -5.24
C GLU A 228 0.60 7.57 -5.97
N PHE A 229 -0.12 7.58 -7.09
CA PHE A 229 -0.45 8.80 -7.82
C PHE A 229 -1.62 9.54 -7.17
N SER A 230 -1.58 10.86 -7.20
CA SER A 230 -2.75 11.68 -6.85
C SER A 230 -3.93 11.42 -7.81
N ALA A 231 -5.13 11.81 -7.39
CA ALA A 231 -6.35 11.63 -8.19
C ALA A 231 -6.31 12.28 -9.58
N ASP A 232 -5.49 13.32 -9.77
CA ASP A 232 -5.29 14.02 -11.04
C ASP A 232 -4.01 13.60 -11.78
N LEU A 233 -3.26 12.61 -11.25
CA LEU A 233 -2.01 12.05 -11.79
C LEU A 233 -0.84 13.04 -11.87
N LYS A 234 -0.93 14.20 -11.20
CA LYS A 234 0.11 15.22 -11.25
C LYS A 234 1.13 15.13 -10.13
N THR A 235 0.83 14.36 -9.10
CA THR A 235 1.72 14.13 -7.96
C THR A 235 1.92 12.63 -7.79
N LEU A 236 3.16 12.21 -7.55
CA LEU A 236 3.47 10.89 -7.00
C LEU A 236 3.84 11.05 -5.53
N TYR A 237 3.18 10.30 -4.67
CA TYR A 237 3.54 10.16 -3.27
C TYR A 237 4.39 8.91 -3.10
N VAL A 238 5.42 8.98 -2.24
CA VAL A 238 6.28 7.84 -1.89
C VAL A 238 6.49 7.86 -0.39
N THR A 239 6.23 6.74 0.27
CA THR A 239 6.54 6.56 1.68
C THR A 239 8.00 6.20 1.87
N ASP A 240 8.63 6.72 2.93
CA ASP A 240 9.98 6.36 3.37
C ASP A 240 9.87 5.79 4.79
N THR A 241 9.98 4.48 4.91
CA THR A 241 9.90 3.74 6.16
C THR A 241 11.26 3.63 6.88
N GLY A 242 12.17 4.57 6.60
CA GLY A 242 13.53 4.57 7.12
C GLY A 242 13.64 4.40 8.64
N ALA A 243 12.61 4.78 9.39
CA ALA A 243 12.55 4.55 10.83
C ALA A 243 12.60 3.06 11.21
N GLN A 244 12.27 2.14 10.30
CA GLN A 244 12.28 0.69 10.53
C GLN A 244 13.60 0.02 10.11
N GLU A 245 14.46 0.68 9.33
CA GLU A 245 15.70 0.08 8.82
C GLU A 245 16.54 -0.53 9.94
N PHE A 246 16.79 -1.85 9.89
CA PHE A 246 17.49 -2.64 10.92
C PHE A 246 16.95 -2.44 12.36
N GLY A 247 15.64 -2.22 12.49
CA GLY A 247 14.94 -1.98 13.75
C GLY A 247 14.57 -0.51 13.98
N PHE A 248 13.50 -0.30 14.75
CA PHE A 248 12.89 1.02 14.91
C PHE A 248 13.83 2.07 15.48
N ASN A 249 13.94 3.19 14.77
CA ASN A 249 14.67 4.38 15.19
C ASN A 249 13.88 5.64 14.79
N GLY A 250 13.19 6.26 15.74
CA GLY A 250 12.37 7.46 15.53
C GLY A 250 13.13 8.73 15.12
N THR A 251 14.47 8.69 14.95
CA THR A 251 15.25 9.80 14.39
C THR A 251 15.50 9.67 12.88
N ARG A 252 15.06 8.57 12.28
CA ARG A 252 15.11 8.32 10.84
C ARG A 252 13.80 8.69 10.18
N PRO A 253 13.74 8.73 8.83
CA PRO A 253 12.52 9.07 8.10
C PRO A 253 11.33 8.18 8.45
N ALA A 254 10.20 8.79 8.75
CA ALA A 254 8.87 8.22 8.80
C ALA A 254 7.95 9.15 7.97
N THR A 255 8.34 9.38 6.72
CA THR A 255 7.91 10.53 5.92
C THR A 255 7.20 10.08 4.65
N ILE A 256 6.15 10.78 4.27
CA ILE A 256 5.58 10.72 2.93
C ILE A 256 6.18 11.88 2.14
N TYR A 257 6.86 11.56 1.04
CA TYR A 257 7.35 12.56 0.08
C TYR A 257 6.37 12.71 -1.07
N ALA A 258 6.23 13.94 -1.58
CA ALA A 258 5.49 14.24 -2.79
C ALA A 258 6.43 14.75 -3.87
N PHE A 259 6.17 14.34 -5.12
CA PHE A 259 6.90 14.73 -6.31
C PHE A 259 5.93 15.22 -7.38
N ASP A 260 6.30 16.26 -8.13
CA ASP A 260 5.56 16.64 -9.31
C ASP A 260 5.84 15.64 -10.44
N VAL A 261 4.80 15.13 -11.08
CA VAL A 261 4.90 14.24 -12.25
C VAL A 261 4.99 15.09 -13.51
N ILE A 262 6.13 15.02 -14.20
CA ILE A 262 6.39 15.83 -15.38
C ILE A 262 6.26 14.97 -16.64
N CYS A 263 5.32 15.36 -17.51
CA CYS A 263 5.06 14.68 -18.78
C CYS A 263 4.83 13.16 -18.62
N GLU A 264 4.28 12.72 -17.48
CA GLU A 264 3.97 11.31 -17.16
C GLU A 264 5.20 10.38 -17.19
N LYS A 265 6.42 10.95 -17.07
CA LYS A 265 7.68 10.20 -17.28
C LYS A 265 8.77 10.44 -16.24
N THR A 266 8.80 11.61 -15.63
CA THR A 266 9.87 11.99 -14.69
C THR A 266 9.29 12.69 -13.48
N LEU A 267 10.08 12.73 -12.41
CA LEU A 267 9.71 13.38 -11.15
C LEU A 267 10.53 14.65 -10.93
N ALA A 268 9.91 15.65 -10.32
CA ALA A 268 10.55 16.89 -9.93
C ALA A 268 10.04 17.36 -8.55
N SER A 269 10.66 18.40 -8.01
CA SER A 269 10.16 19.15 -6.83
C SER A 269 9.89 18.26 -5.61
N ARG A 270 10.82 17.34 -5.27
CA ARG A 270 10.69 16.53 -4.04
C ARG A 270 10.42 17.43 -2.85
N ARG A 271 9.37 17.13 -2.09
CA ARG A 271 8.99 17.84 -0.88
C ARG A 271 8.41 16.89 0.15
N THR A 272 8.57 17.22 1.43
CA THR A 272 7.84 16.55 2.50
C THR A 272 6.35 16.86 2.35
N PHE A 273 5.52 15.82 2.31
CA PHE A 273 4.07 15.94 2.31
C PHE A 273 3.51 15.77 3.72
N ALA A 274 3.84 14.66 4.37
CA ALA A 274 3.38 14.34 5.72
C ALA A 274 4.43 13.51 6.47
N PHE A 275 4.20 13.35 7.76
CA PHE A 275 5.00 12.54 8.67
C PHE A 275 4.06 11.68 9.52
N SER A 276 4.38 10.39 9.71
CA SER A 276 3.63 9.53 10.62
C SER A 276 4.04 9.79 12.06
N ASP A 277 3.09 10.15 12.92
CA ASP A 277 3.32 10.40 14.34
C ASP A 277 3.53 9.12 15.16
N ILE A 278 3.04 7.98 14.67
CA ILE A 278 3.19 6.66 15.27
C ILE A 278 3.76 5.68 14.24
N GLY A 279 4.89 5.07 14.57
CA GLY A 279 5.57 4.13 13.69
C GLY A 279 6.16 4.82 12.45
N PHE A 280 5.79 4.35 11.28
CA PHE A 280 6.24 4.83 9.96
C PHE A 280 5.12 4.64 8.94
N PRO A 281 5.06 5.44 7.87
CA PRO A 281 4.12 5.22 6.79
C PRO A 281 4.62 4.04 5.93
N ASP A 282 3.71 3.13 5.55
CA ASP A 282 3.99 1.91 4.80
C ASP A 282 3.21 1.93 3.48
N GLY A 283 2.25 1.03 3.24
CA GLY A 283 1.41 1.10 2.06
C GLY A 283 0.59 2.40 1.98
N ILE A 284 0.40 2.92 0.77
CA ILE A 284 -0.23 4.22 0.52
C ILE A 284 -1.21 4.15 -0.66
N HIS A 285 -2.36 4.80 -0.51
CA HIS A 285 -3.36 4.96 -1.58
C HIS A 285 -3.96 6.35 -1.57
N CYS A 286 -4.52 6.79 -2.70
CA CYS A 286 -5.30 8.01 -2.80
C CYS A 286 -6.78 7.69 -3.04
N ASP A 287 -7.67 8.53 -2.51
CA ASP A 287 -9.08 8.48 -2.91
C ASP A 287 -9.36 9.40 -4.11
N THR A 288 -10.57 9.31 -4.65
CA THR A 288 -11.00 10.08 -5.82
C THR A 288 -11.12 11.58 -5.56
N GLU A 289 -11.24 11.98 -4.31
CA GLU A 289 -11.33 13.38 -3.88
C GLU A 289 -9.94 13.99 -3.63
N GLY A 290 -8.87 13.19 -3.72
CA GLY A 290 -7.48 13.63 -3.59
C GLY A 290 -6.94 13.56 -2.15
N ASN A 291 -7.65 12.89 -1.23
CA ASN A 291 -7.06 12.61 0.07
C ASN A 291 -6.03 11.49 -0.05
N VAL A 292 -5.00 11.57 0.77
CA VAL A 292 -3.89 10.62 0.83
C VAL A 292 -4.06 9.76 2.07
N TRP A 293 -4.06 8.46 1.90
CA TRP A 293 -4.23 7.47 2.94
C TRP A 293 -2.94 6.66 3.04
N ALA A 294 -2.41 6.46 4.25
CA ALA A 294 -1.26 5.60 4.44
C ALA A 294 -1.43 4.72 5.70
N ALA A 295 -1.03 3.48 5.58
CA ALA A 295 -0.87 2.58 6.70
C ALA A 295 0.27 3.05 7.61
N ALA A 296 0.13 2.89 8.92
CA ALA A 296 1.07 3.39 9.92
C ALA A 296 1.08 2.53 11.19
N GLY A 297 1.84 2.94 12.19
CA GLY A 297 2.07 2.17 13.42
C GLY A 297 0.84 1.95 14.33
N ASP A 298 -0.28 2.60 14.07
CA ASP A 298 -1.52 2.46 14.87
C ASP A 298 -2.79 2.27 14.02
N GLY A 299 -2.64 2.10 12.70
CA GLY A 299 -3.75 1.95 11.76
C GLY A 299 -3.54 2.69 10.45
N VAL A 300 -4.59 3.25 9.86
CA VAL A 300 -4.51 4.04 8.61
C VAL A 300 -4.75 5.51 8.90
N HIS A 301 -3.81 6.35 8.49
CA HIS A 301 -3.89 7.79 8.61
C HIS A 301 -4.41 8.40 7.30
N VAL A 302 -5.20 9.46 7.39
CA VAL A 302 -5.83 10.13 6.24
C VAL A 302 -5.52 11.61 6.26
N TRP A 303 -4.84 12.10 5.23
CA TRP A 303 -4.53 13.52 5.03
C TRP A 303 -5.29 14.08 3.84
N ASN A 304 -5.59 15.39 3.87
CA ASN A 304 -6.03 16.08 2.68
C ASN A 304 -4.85 16.35 1.73
N HIS A 305 -5.13 16.86 0.54
CA HIS A 305 -4.11 17.18 -0.47
C HIS A 305 -3.08 18.24 -0.04
N GLU A 306 -3.32 18.98 1.05
CA GLU A 306 -2.39 19.94 1.64
C GLU A 306 -1.49 19.32 2.72
N GLY A 307 -1.67 18.02 3.05
CA GLY A 307 -0.92 17.32 4.09
C GLY A 307 -1.47 17.54 5.51
N VAL A 308 -2.69 18.08 5.66
CA VAL A 308 -3.35 18.19 6.96
C VAL A 308 -3.96 16.84 7.33
N LEU A 309 -3.59 16.30 8.50
CA LEU A 309 -4.17 15.06 9.02
C LEU A 309 -5.66 15.27 9.35
N LEU A 310 -6.51 14.59 8.60
CA LEU A 310 -7.96 14.64 8.79
C LEU A 310 -8.41 13.72 9.93
N GLY A 311 -7.85 12.52 9.99
CA GLY A 311 -8.21 11.51 10.97
C GLY A 311 -7.48 10.19 10.78
N LYS A 312 -7.83 9.22 11.62
CA LYS A 312 -7.27 7.87 11.60
C LYS A 312 -8.36 6.80 11.68
N ILE A 313 -8.19 5.74 10.91
CA ILE A 313 -8.79 4.45 11.20
C ILE A 313 -7.84 3.76 12.18
N PHE A 314 -8.07 3.96 13.46
CA PHE A 314 -7.20 3.49 14.53
C PHE A 314 -7.53 2.03 14.87
N VAL A 315 -6.56 1.13 14.79
CA VAL A 315 -6.70 -0.28 15.17
C VAL A 315 -5.85 -0.66 16.37
N GLY A 316 -5.00 0.28 16.86
CA GLY A 316 -4.17 0.10 18.05
C GLY A 316 -2.96 -0.81 17.85
N GLU A 317 -2.60 -1.09 16.61
CA GLU A 317 -1.44 -1.88 16.22
C GLU A 317 -0.96 -1.46 14.82
N THR A 318 0.24 -1.87 14.43
CA THR A 318 0.81 -1.57 13.12
C THR A 318 -0.07 -2.16 12.01
N SER A 319 -0.41 -1.32 11.05
CA SER A 319 -0.94 -1.72 9.76
C SER A 319 0.16 -1.54 8.71
N ASN A 320 0.41 -2.57 7.91
CA ASN A 320 1.42 -2.53 6.86
C ASN A 320 0.83 -1.98 5.56
N ASN A 321 -0.38 -2.42 5.23
CA ASN A 321 -1.09 -1.93 4.05
C ASN A 321 -2.60 -1.94 4.31
N PHE A 322 -3.36 -1.49 3.32
CA PHE A 322 -4.82 -1.54 3.28
C PHE A 322 -5.26 -1.54 1.82
N ALA A 323 -6.51 -1.89 1.55
CA ALA A 323 -7.03 -1.86 0.19
C ALA A 323 -8.43 -1.25 0.14
N PHE A 324 -8.65 -0.43 -0.88
CA PHE A 324 -9.99 -0.01 -1.26
C PHE A 324 -10.69 -1.11 -2.06
N ALA A 325 -11.98 -1.27 -1.77
CA ALA A 325 -12.92 -2.04 -2.57
C ALA A 325 -14.23 -1.25 -2.66
N PRO A 326 -15.19 -1.60 -3.52
CA PRO A 326 -16.44 -0.87 -3.63
C PRO A 326 -17.15 -0.70 -2.29
N GLY A 327 -17.30 0.56 -1.83
CA GLY A 327 -17.95 0.92 -0.57
C GLY A 327 -17.23 0.49 0.71
N LYS A 328 -15.97 0.06 0.66
CA LYS A 328 -15.22 -0.41 1.83
C LYS A 328 -13.71 -0.16 1.71
N VAL A 329 -13.06 -0.16 2.87
CA VAL A 329 -11.60 -0.30 2.97
C VAL A 329 -11.28 -1.42 3.96
N LEU A 330 -10.37 -2.32 3.58
CA LEU A 330 -9.86 -3.38 4.43
C LEU A 330 -8.45 -2.99 4.90
N VAL A 331 -8.18 -3.16 6.20
CA VAL A 331 -6.91 -2.77 6.83
C VAL A 331 -6.16 -4.03 7.25
N PHE A 332 -4.89 -4.11 6.91
CA PHE A 332 -4.02 -5.27 7.10
C PHE A 332 -3.06 -5.04 8.26
N SER A 333 -3.14 -5.89 9.27
CA SER A 333 -2.29 -5.85 10.46
C SER A 333 -1.71 -7.24 10.71
N ASN A 334 -0.93 -7.75 9.77
CA ASN A 334 -0.31 -9.06 9.77
C ASN A 334 -1.30 -10.22 10.01
N SER A 335 -1.57 -10.58 11.25
CA SER A 335 -2.51 -11.65 11.58
C SER A 335 -3.98 -11.21 11.62
N ARG A 336 -4.26 -9.90 11.60
CA ARG A 336 -5.60 -9.34 11.75
C ARG A 336 -6.07 -8.61 10.53
N LEU A 337 -7.33 -8.83 10.22
CA LEU A 337 -8.06 -8.16 9.14
C LEU A 337 -9.17 -7.31 9.74
N TRP A 338 -9.19 -6.03 9.36
CA TRP A 338 -10.21 -5.07 9.75
C TRP A 338 -10.93 -4.55 8.53
N VAL A 339 -12.17 -4.06 8.70
CA VAL A 339 -12.92 -3.44 7.62
C VAL A 339 -13.65 -2.20 8.12
N VAL A 340 -13.69 -1.18 7.24
CA VAL A 340 -14.65 -0.08 7.30
C VAL A 340 -15.60 -0.25 6.12
N GLU A 341 -16.89 -0.41 6.40
CA GLU A 341 -17.98 -0.63 5.44
C GLU A 341 -18.88 0.61 5.34
N ASN A 342 -19.69 0.68 4.30
CA ASN A 342 -20.52 1.85 3.97
C ASN A 342 -19.67 3.12 3.80
N LEU A 343 -18.48 2.94 3.25
CA LEU A 343 -17.49 3.99 3.05
C LEU A 343 -17.93 4.88 1.89
N LYS A 344 -17.91 6.20 2.10
CA LYS A 344 -18.17 7.18 1.05
C LYS A 344 -16.95 7.39 0.16
N ALA A 345 -15.76 7.43 0.75
CA ALA A 345 -14.51 7.56 0.00
C ALA A 345 -14.35 6.37 -0.97
N GLN A 346 -13.82 6.65 -2.15
CA GLN A 346 -13.59 5.65 -3.18
C GLN A 346 -12.12 5.68 -3.56
N GLY A 347 -11.45 4.51 -3.56
CA GLY A 347 -10.05 4.42 -3.97
C GLY A 347 -9.89 4.87 -5.43
N ARG A 348 -8.91 5.74 -5.67
CA ARG A 348 -8.61 6.25 -7.02
C ARG A 348 -8.34 5.11 -7.99
N GLU A 349 -7.51 4.16 -7.60
CA GLU A 349 -7.11 3.03 -8.41
C GLU A 349 -8.34 2.18 -8.80
N VAL A 350 -9.15 1.79 -7.83
CA VAL A 350 -10.34 0.96 -8.08
C VAL A 350 -11.34 1.70 -8.96
N CYS A 351 -11.59 2.96 -8.69
CA CYS A 351 -12.66 3.74 -9.30
C CYS A 351 -12.27 4.34 -10.65
N LYS A 352 -11.18 5.13 -10.71
CA LYS A 352 -10.81 5.87 -11.92
C LYS A 352 -9.97 5.04 -12.89
N ASP A 353 -9.00 4.27 -12.38
CA ASP A 353 -8.04 3.59 -13.24
C ASP A 353 -8.63 2.30 -13.82
N PHE A 354 -9.39 1.57 -13.03
CA PHE A 354 -10.01 0.31 -13.46
C PHE A 354 -11.52 0.36 -13.63
N GLY A 355 -12.14 1.53 -13.36
CA GLY A 355 -13.55 1.78 -13.61
C GLY A 355 -14.50 0.91 -12.79
N ILE A 356 -14.08 0.52 -11.58
CA ILE A 356 -14.80 -0.43 -10.75
C ILE A 356 -15.39 0.29 -9.55
N GLY A 357 -16.73 0.17 -9.36
CA GLY A 357 -17.39 0.63 -8.14
C GLY A 357 -17.52 2.14 -7.98
N CYS A 358 -17.34 2.91 -9.05
CA CYS A 358 -17.65 4.33 -9.05
C CYS A 358 -19.15 4.55 -9.16
N GLU A 359 -19.82 4.96 -8.10
CA GLU A 359 -21.08 5.66 -8.23
C GLU A 359 -20.82 7.04 -8.83
N LYS A 360 -21.55 7.35 -9.91
CA LYS A 360 -21.47 8.65 -10.59
C LYS A 360 -22.26 9.71 -9.83
#